data_21882208fbd5cba2a755499e7180a0be
#
_entry.id   21882208fbd5cba2a755499e7180a0be
#
_cell.length_a   1.000
_cell.length_b   1.000
_cell.length_c   1.000
_cell.angle_alpha   90.00
_cell.angle_beta   90.00
_cell.angle_gamma   90.00
#
_symmetry.space_group_name_H-M   'P 1'
#
loop_
_entity.id
_entity.type
_entity.pdbx_description
1 polymer ?
#
loop_
_entity_poly.entity_id
_entity_poly.type
_entity_poly.pdbx_seq_one_letter_code
_entity_poly.pdbx_strand_id
1 'polypeptide(L)'
;MHWNGKCARAPGKAEKEQRRMDSASETQGVTVMANEGKETRSAARYAQLVSRLEPKSPFGNGLFRAFWVGGVICMIGQGIADLYAYVFLLGAQAVATATSITLIFLSALLTGIGVYDRIGKYAGAGSIVPITGFANSVVAPAMEFRREGLVMGVGAKLFTLAGPVLVYGIGSSILVGLLTLLLK
;
A
#
# COMPACT_ATOMS: atom_id res chain seq x y z
N MET A 1 46.68 16.62 -70.28
CA MET A 1 45.35 16.02 -70.16
C MET A 1 45.47 14.73 -69.38
N HIS A 2 45.22 14.79 -68.07
CA HIS A 2 45.22 13.62 -67.18
C HIS A 2 43.80 13.37 -66.71
N TRP A 3 43.12 12.41 -67.25
CA TRP A 3 41.79 11.98 -66.91
C TRP A 3 41.90 10.94 -65.76
N ASN A 4 41.59 11.30 -64.56
CA ASN A 4 41.64 10.40 -63.43
C ASN A 4 40.19 9.93 -63.11
N GLY A 5 39.73 8.93 -63.88
CA GLY A 5 38.47 8.24 -63.73
C GLY A 5 38.46 7.35 -62.48
N LYS A 6 38.06 7.87 -61.33
CA LYS A 6 37.70 7.02 -60.21
C LYS A 6 36.32 6.39 -60.48
N CYS A 7 36.33 5.14 -60.99
CA CYS A 7 35.14 4.31 -61.00
C CYS A 7 34.66 4.13 -59.53
N ALA A 8 33.59 4.81 -59.15
CA ALA A 8 32.89 4.53 -57.90
C ALA A 8 32.32 3.11 -57.99
N ARG A 9 32.98 2.17 -57.36
CA ARG A 9 32.49 0.80 -57.22
C ARG A 9 31.16 0.85 -56.43
N ALA A 10 30.09 0.36 -57.03
CA ALA A 10 28.78 0.31 -56.37
C ALA A 10 28.89 -0.45 -55.04
N PRO A 11 28.31 0.01 -53.97
CA PRO A 11 28.42 -0.60 -52.65
C PRO A 11 27.92 -2.05 -52.70
N GLY A 12 28.74 -2.96 -52.18
CA GLY A 12 28.44 -4.39 -52.15
C GLY A 12 27.17 -4.68 -51.32
N LYS A 13 26.58 -5.85 -51.58
CA LYS A 13 25.34 -6.28 -50.90
C LYS A 13 25.48 -6.23 -49.38
N ALA A 14 26.67 -6.60 -48.87
CA ALA A 14 26.99 -6.56 -47.43
C ALA A 14 27.05 -5.14 -46.87
N GLU A 15 27.59 -4.17 -47.62
CA GLU A 15 27.64 -2.76 -47.16
C GLU A 15 26.25 -2.09 -47.13
N LYS A 16 25.35 -2.48 -48.02
CA LYS A 16 23.97 -2.03 -48.03
C LYS A 16 23.19 -2.61 -46.83
N GLU A 17 23.49 -3.83 -46.43
CA GLU A 17 22.87 -4.52 -45.30
C GLU A 17 23.36 -3.92 -43.96
N GLN A 18 24.66 -3.64 -43.88
CA GLN A 18 25.25 -2.95 -42.72
C GLN A 18 24.65 -1.56 -42.54
N ARG A 19 24.53 -0.76 -43.59
CA ARG A 19 23.87 0.57 -43.50
C ARG A 19 22.40 0.51 -43.09
N ARG A 20 21.69 -0.56 -43.48
CA ARG A 20 20.30 -0.80 -43.03
C ARG A 20 20.24 -1.14 -41.56
N MET A 21 21.13 -1.96 -41.04
CA MET A 21 21.19 -2.29 -39.62
C MET A 21 21.58 -1.07 -38.78
N ASP A 22 22.55 -0.28 -39.23
CA ASP A 22 22.97 0.93 -38.54
C ASP A 22 21.83 1.97 -38.48
N SER A 23 21.12 2.18 -39.60
CA SER A 23 19.95 3.10 -39.61
C SER A 23 18.78 2.59 -38.79
N ALA A 24 18.57 1.28 -38.69
CA ALA A 24 17.54 0.69 -37.86
C ALA A 24 17.84 0.85 -36.34
N SER A 25 19.12 0.64 -35.97
CA SER A 25 19.57 0.80 -34.58
C SER A 25 19.51 2.26 -34.13
N GLU A 26 19.86 3.20 -35.00
CA GLU A 26 19.77 4.65 -34.73
C GLU A 26 18.31 5.12 -34.58
N THR A 27 17.43 4.61 -35.44
CA THR A 27 16.00 4.92 -35.37
C THR A 27 15.37 4.35 -34.08
N GLN A 28 15.76 3.13 -33.66
CA GLN A 28 15.30 2.56 -32.39
C GLN A 28 15.82 3.35 -31.19
N GLY A 29 17.08 3.75 -31.17
CA GLY A 29 17.64 4.58 -30.10
C GLY A 29 16.90 5.92 -29.93
N VAL A 30 16.62 6.59 -31.04
CA VAL A 30 15.87 7.86 -31.04
C VAL A 30 14.44 7.66 -30.54
N THR A 31 13.80 6.54 -30.92
CA THR A 31 12.42 6.24 -30.49
C THR A 31 12.35 5.93 -28.99
N VAL A 32 13.33 5.19 -28.44
CA VAL A 32 13.41 4.89 -27.00
C VAL A 32 13.63 6.17 -26.21
N MET A 33 14.58 7.01 -26.59
CA MET A 33 14.82 8.29 -25.90
C MET A 33 13.64 9.25 -25.98
N ALA A 34 12.90 9.28 -27.09
CA ALA A 34 11.71 10.08 -27.24
C ALA A 34 10.57 9.58 -26.35
N ASN A 35 10.47 8.27 -26.13
CA ASN A 35 9.47 7.67 -25.27
C ASN A 35 9.78 7.91 -23.77
N GLU A 36 11.05 7.75 -23.36
CA GLU A 36 11.50 8.11 -22.01
C GLU A 36 11.28 9.60 -21.71
N GLY A 37 11.56 10.48 -22.67
CA GLY A 37 11.29 11.90 -22.52
C GLY A 37 9.81 12.25 -22.41
N LYS A 38 8.91 11.46 -23.01
CA LYS A 38 7.46 11.62 -22.84
C LYS A 38 6.98 11.10 -21.46
N GLU A 39 7.49 9.97 -21.01
CA GLU A 39 7.16 9.40 -19.70
C GLU A 39 7.61 10.31 -18.56
N THR A 40 8.83 10.84 -18.61
CA THR A 40 9.32 11.78 -17.59
C THR A 40 8.53 13.08 -17.57
N ARG A 41 8.13 13.61 -18.74
CA ARG A 41 7.27 14.80 -18.82
C ARG A 41 5.85 14.54 -18.32
N SER A 42 5.28 13.38 -18.58
CA SER A 42 3.97 12.99 -18.07
C SER A 42 4.00 12.80 -16.56
N ALA A 43 5.03 12.18 -16.02
CA ALA A 43 5.25 12.02 -14.58
C ALA A 43 5.43 13.38 -13.88
N ALA A 44 6.19 14.29 -14.46
CA ALA A 44 6.37 15.64 -13.92
C ALA A 44 5.07 16.47 -13.95
N ARG A 45 4.28 16.38 -15.03
CA ARG A 45 2.95 17.02 -15.10
C ARG A 45 1.98 16.43 -14.08
N TYR A 46 1.99 15.10 -13.93
CA TYR A 46 1.17 14.42 -12.92
C TYR A 46 1.55 14.87 -11.50
N ALA A 47 2.84 14.92 -11.19
CA ALA A 47 3.32 15.40 -9.90
C ALA A 47 2.90 16.86 -9.63
N GLN A 48 2.97 17.74 -10.63
CA GLN A 48 2.49 19.13 -10.52
C GLN A 48 0.97 19.22 -10.34
N LEU A 49 0.20 18.36 -11.02
CA LEU A 49 -1.26 18.30 -10.84
C LEU A 49 -1.61 17.80 -9.44
N VAL A 50 -0.95 16.74 -8.98
CA VAL A 50 -1.15 16.20 -7.62
C VAL A 50 -0.83 17.25 -6.57
N SER A 51 0.30 17.96 -6.68
CA SER A 51 0.69 18.99 -5.70
C SER A 51 -0.27 20.20 -5.67
N ARG A 52 -0.98 20.47 -6.77
CA ARG A 52 -2.01 21.51 -6.83
C ARG A 52 -3.37 21.07 -6.30
N LEU A 53 -3.70 19.79 -6.48
CA LEU A 53 -4.98 19.20 -6.08
C LEU A 53 -4.93 18.61 -4.67
N GLU A 54 -3.72 18.37 -4.14
CA GLU A 54 -3.54 17.84 -2.80
C GLU A 54 -4.03 18.86 -1.77
N PRO A 55 -5.13 18.58 -1.05
CA PRO A 55 -5.63 19.47 -0.02
C PRO A 55 -4.57 19.56 1.08
N LYS A 56 -4.09 20.77 1.36
CA LYS A 56 -3.20 21.03 2.51
C LYS A 56 -3.99 20.69 3.77
N SER A 57 -3.83 19.47 4.27
CA SER A 57 -4.44 19.08 5.52
C SER A 57 -3.82 19.90 6.66
N PRO A 58 -4.62 20.62 7.46
CA PRO A 58 -4.12 21.36 8.63
C PRO A 58 -3.61 20.34 9.65
N PHE A 59 -2.29 20.18 9.71
CA PHE A 59 -1.62 19.16 10.52
C PHE A 59 -2.07 19.20 12.00
N GLY A 60 -2.20 20.40 12.58
CA GLY A 60 -2.62 20.55 13.98
C GLY A 60 -4.03 20.06 14.27
N ASN A 61 -5.01 20.44 13.42
CA ASN A 61 -6.39 19.99 13.58
C ASN A 61 -6.55 18.48 13.31
N GLY A 62 -5.77 17.95 12.36
CA GLY A 62 -5.75 16.51 12.09
C GLY A 62 -5.21 15.71 13.29
N LEU A 63 -4.13 16.17 13.89
CA LEU A 63 -3.51 15.54 15.07
C LEU A 63 -4.47 15.54 16.28
N PHE A 64 -5.14 16.66 16.56
CA PHE A 64 -6.10 16.76 17.64
C PHE A 64 -7.30 15.82 17.43
N ARG A 65 -7.86 15.76 16.22
CA ARG A 65 -8.95 14.84 15.89
C ARG A 65 -8.53 13.37 16.02
N ALA A 66 -7.33 13.04 15.55
CA ALA A 66 -6.78 11.68 15.66
C ALA A 66 -6.60 11.27 17.13
N PHE A 67 -6.07 12.15 17.95
CA PHE A 67 -5.90 11.90 19.39
C PHE A 67 -7.24 11.69 20.11
N TRP A 68 -8.20 12.57 19.86
CA TRP A 68 -9.52 12.47 20.50
C TRP A 68 -10.26 11.19 20.12
N VAL A 69 -10.34 10.88 18.81
CA VAL A 69 -11.06 9.68 18.35
C VAL A 69 -10.33 8.40 18.76
N GLY A 70 -9.00 8.36 18.65
CA GLY A 70 -8.21 7.24 19.14
C GLY A 70 -8.39 7.02 20.64
N GLY A 71 -8.40 8.10 21.43
CA GLY A 71 -8.69 8.03 22.87
C GLY A 71 -10.08 7.47 23.19
N VAL A 72 -11.11 7.89 22.48
CA VAL A 72 -12.48 7.35 22.66
C VAL A 72 -12.52 5.84 22.31
N ILE A 73 -11.88 5.42 21.24
CA ILE A 73 -11.81 3.99 20.88
C ILE A 73 -11.10 3.19 21.98
N CYS A 74 -10.00 3.71 22.52
CA CYS A 74 -9.29 3.05 23.62
C CYS A 74 -10.14 2.99 24.90
N MET A 75 -10.90 4.04 25.22
CA MET A 75 -11.83 4.03 26.37
C MET A 75 -12.94 2.98 26.22
N ILE A 76 -13.49 2.84 25.02
CA ILE A 76 -14.47 1.78 24.72
C ILE A 76 -13.82 0.40 24.88
N GLY A 77 -12.59 0.24 24.36
CA GLY A 77 -11.83 -1.01 24.51
C GLY A 77 -11.57 -1.37 25.96
N GLN A 78 -11.18 -0.40 26.79
CA GLN A 78 -10.98 -0.59 28.22
C GLN A 78 -12.28 -0.95 28.93
N GLY A 79 -13.38 -0.27 28.62
CA GLY A 79 -14.71 -0.58 29.20
C GLY A 79 -15.16 -2.02 28.89
N ILE A 80 -14.90 -2.51 27.68
CA ILE A 80 -15.17 -3.91 27.30
C ILE A 80 -14.25 -4.88 28.07
N ALA A 81 -12.99 -4.54 28.24
CA ALA A 81 -12.03 -5.35 29.01
C ALA A 81 -12.45 -5.44 30.48
N ASP A 82 -12.83 -4.34 31.09
CA ASP A 82 -13.31 -4.29 32.48
C ASP A 82 -14.61 -5.10 32.64
N LEU A 83 -15.53 -5.02 31.67
CA LEU A 83 -16.72 -5.84 31.64
C LEU A 83 -16.41 -7.34 31.66
N TYR A 84 -15.46 -7.79 30.83
CA TYR A 84 -15.04 -9.19 30.81
C TYR A 84 -14.33 -9.60 32.10
N ALA A 85 -13.54 -8.74 32.68
CA ALA A 85 -12.83 -9.00 33.93
C ALA A 85 -13.79 -9.13 35.12
N TYR A 86 -14.75 -8.19 35.25
CA TYR A 86 -15.63 -8.13 36.44
C TYR A 86 -16.85 -9.03 36.32
N VAL A 87 -17.47 -9.15 35.11
CA VAL A 87 -18.71 -9.91 34.94
C VAL A 87 -18.44 -11.38 34.71
N PHE A 88 -17.43 -11.68 33.86
CA PHE A 88 -17.11 -13.07 33.50
C PHE A 88 -15.95 -13.65 34.32
N LEU A 89 -15.31 -12.87 35.19
CA LEU A 89 -14.20 -13.30 36.06
C LEU A 89 -13.08 -14.02 35.28
N LEU A 90 -12.84 -13.58 34.03
CA LEU A 90 -11.82 -14.16 33.18
C LEU A 90 -10.41 -13.76 33.64
N GLY A 91 -9.44 -14.65 33.48
CA GLY A 91 -8.03 -14.31 33.69
C GLY A 91 -7.53 -13.29 32.66
N ALA A 92 -6.48 -12.54 33.00
CA ALA A 92 -5.95 -11.41 32.21
C ALA A 92 -5.72 -11.75 30.73
N GLN A 93 -5.19 -12.94 30.43
CA GLN A 93 -4.95 -13.40 29.05
C GLN A 93 -6.25 -13.59 28.26
N ALA A 94 -7.25 -14.17 28.90
CA ALA A 94 -8.56 -14.42 28.29
C ALA A 94 -9.32 -13.10 28.05
N VAL A 95 -9.24 -12.14 28.99
CA VAL A 95 -9.79 -10.78 28.84
C VAL A 95 -9.21 -10.08 27.62
N ALA A 96 -7.87 -10.07 27.48
CA ALA A 96 -7.22 -9.43 26.35
C ALA A 96 -7.66 -10.02 24.98
N THR A 97 -7.77 -11.35 24.91
CA THR A 97 -8.22 -12.04 23.71
C THR A 97 -9.68 -11.77 23.39
N ALA A 98 -10.55 -11.87 24.39
CA ALA A 98 -12.00 -11.61 24.24
C ALA A 98 -12.29 -10.16 23.82
N THR A 99 -11.60 -9.20 24.44
CA THR A 99 -11.71 -7.77 24.08
C THR A 99 -11.30 -7.53 22.63
N SER A 100 -10.17 -8.12 22.21
CA SER A 100 -9.68 -7.98 20.82
C SER A 100 -10.69 -8.55 19.82
N ILE A 101 -11.24 -9.74 20.06
CA ILE A 101 -12.25 -10.36 19.20
C ILE A 101 -13.50 -9.50 19.11
N THR A 102 -13.97 -8.97 20.23
CA THR A 102 -15.17 -8.11 20.27
C THR A 102 -14.96 -6.80 19.51
N LEU A 103 -13.81 -6.17 19.66
CA LEU A 103 -13.46 -4.95 18.91
C LEU A 103 -13.34 -5.19 17.42
N ILE A 104 -12.74 -6.30 17.00
CA ILE A 104 -12.64 -6.71 15.60
C ILE A 104 -14.03 -6.94 15.03
N PHE A 105 -14.88 -7.68 15.73
CA PHE A 105 -16.25 -7.94 15.30
C PHE A 105 -17.07 -6.65 15.17
N LEU A 106 -17.00 -5.77 16.15
CA LEU A 106 -17.69 -4.48 16.13
C LEU A 106 -17.22 -3.60 14.97
N SER A 107 -15.92 -3.54 14.75
CA SER A 107 -15.35 -2.81 13.61
C SER A 107 -15.77 -3.39 12.26
N ALA A 108 -15.75 -4.71 12.11
CA ALA A 108 -16.21 -5.40 10.90
C ALA A 108 -17.68 -5.10 10.61
N LEU A 109 -18.53 -5.07 11.65
CA LEU A 109 -19.94 -4.76 11.54
C LEU A 109 -20.16 -3.28 11.14
N LEU A 110 -19.44 -2.34 11.75
CA LEU A 110 -19.49 -0.92 11.37
C LEU A 110 -19.00 -0.68 9.95
N THR A 111 -17.99 -1.44 9.51
CA THR A 111 -17.48 -1.40 8.14
C THR A 111 -18.54 -1.93 7.16
N GLY A 112 -19.22 -3.03 7.52
CA GLY A 112 -20.30 -3.60 6.72
C GLY A 112 -21.48 -2.64 6.50
N ILE A 113 -21.78 -1.81 7.49
CA ILE A 113 -22.83 -0.78 7.42
C ILE A 113 -22.33 0.49 6.69
N GLY A 114 -21.01 0.64 6.46
CA GLY A 114 -20.41 1.82 5.82
C GLY A 114 -20.23 3.03 6.77
N VAL A 115 -20.41 2.84 8.07
CA VAL A 115 -20.23 3.91 9.07
C VAL A 115 -18.76 4.15 9.37
N TYR A 116 -17.95 3.09 9.38
CA TYR A 116 -16.53 3.18 9.73
C TYR A 116 -15.73 4.07 8.76
N ASP A 117 -16.08 4.09 7.48
CA ASP A 117 -15.46 4.96 6.48
C ASP A 117 -15.64 6.46 6.81
N ARG A 118 -16.81 6.84 7.34
CA ARG A 118 -17.06 8.22 7.78
C ARG A 118 -16.22 8.58 9.00
N ILE A 119 -16.08 7.65 9.94
CA ILE A 119 -15.22 7.82 11.12
C ILE A 119 -13.77 7.96 10.67
N GLY A 120 -13.31 7.12 9.73
CA GLY A 120 -11.97 7.15 9.18
C GLY A 120 -11.61 8.47 8.50
N LYS A 121 -12.52 9.03 7.70
CA LYS A 121 -12.35 10.34 7.05
C LYS A 121 -12.22 11.48 8.06
N TYR A 122 -12.91 11.42 9.18
CA TYR A 122 -12.85 12.44 10.21
C TYR A 122 -11.63 12.29 11.13
N ALA A 123 -11.35 11.07 11.55
CA ALA A 123 -10.34 10.73 12.55
C ALA A 123 -8.93 10.54 11.98
N GLY A 124 -8.82 10.21 10.68
CA GLY A 124 -7.53 9.93 10.05
C GLY A 124 -6.76 8.83 10.79
N ALA A 125 -5.53 9.11 11.21
CA ALA A 125 -4.65 8.15 11.89
C ALA A 125 -5.24 7.60 13.20
N GLY A 126 -6.09 8.34 13.91
CA GLY A 126 -6.68 7.91 15.17
C GLY A 126 -7.61 6.70 15.07
N SER A 127 -8.21 6.47 13.91
CA SER A 127 -9.04 5.28 13.66
C SER A 127 -8.25 4.13 13.02
N ILE A 128 -7.08 4.40 12.41
CA ILE A 128 -6.27 3.40 11.70
C ILE A 128 -5.35 2.64 12.67
N VAL A 129 -4.80 3.33 13.66
CA VAL A 129 -3.83 2.74 14.60
C VAL A 129 -4.42 1.64 15.49
N PRO A 130 -5.64 1.77 16.06
CA PRO A 130 -6.24 0.71 16.86
C PRO A 130 -6.55 -0.54 16.03
N ILE A 131 -6.73 -1.68 16.74
CA ILE A 131 -7.08 -2.98 16.13
C ILE A 131 -8.35 -2.90 15.26
N THR A 132 -9.25 -1.98 15.56
CA THR A 132 -10.45 -1.68 14.79
C THR A 132 -10.14 -1.18 13.38
N GLY A 133 -9.08 -0.37 13.21
CA GLY A 133 -8.60 0.08 11.92
C GLY A 133 -8.03 -1.04 11.07
N PHE A 134 -7.28 -1.96 11.68
CA PHE A 134 -6.81 -3.16 10.99
C PHE A 134 -7.97 -4.04 10.52
N ALA A 135 -8.97 -4.27 11.38
CA ALA A 135 -10.18 -5.02 10.99
C ALA A 135 -10.91 -4.36 9.81
N ASN A 136 -11.07 -3.03 9.81
CA ASN A 136 -11.65 -2.29 8.70
C ASN A 136 -10.84 -2.45 7.40
N SER A 137 -9.50 -2.34 7.47
CA SER A 137 -8.64 -2.48 6.29
C SER A 137 -8.70 -3.86 5.65
N VAL A 138 -9.02 -4.88 6.42
CA VAL A 138 -9.21 -6.27 5.95
C VAL A 138 -10.61 -6.49 5.39
N VAL A 139 -11.64 -6.00 6.08
CA VAL A 139 -13.05 -6.26 5.73
C VAL A 139 -13.49 -5.44 4.51
N ALA A 140 -13.06 -4.19 4.39
CA ALA A 140 -13.49 -3.33 3.29
C ALA A 140 -13.10 -3.90 1.90
N PRO A 141 -11.84 -4.28 1.62
CA PRO A 141 -11.48 -4.95 0.37
C PRO A 141 -12.15 -6.32 0.20
N ALA A 142 -12.35 -7.07 1.29
CA ALA A 142 -13.05 -8.34 1.22
C ALA A 142 -14.48 -8.21 0.70
N MET A 143 -15.17 -7.14 1.07
CA MET A 143 -16.54 -6.85 0.57
C MET A 143 -16.51 -6.36 -0.88
N GLU A 144 -15.54 -5.52 -1.25
CA GLU A 144 -15.39 -4.96 -2.60
C GLU A 144 -15.14 -6.06 -3.63
N PHE A 145 -14.21 -6.97 -3.34
CA PHE A 145 -13.79 -8.06 -4.24
C PHE A 145 -14.65 -9.33 -4.13
N ARG A 146 -15.76 -9.29 -3.40
CA ARG A 146 -16.68 -10.43 -3.27
C ARG A 146 -17.22 -10.92 -4.62
N ARG A 147 -17.37 -10.02 -5.59
CA ARG A 147 -17.87 -10.34 -6.94
C ARG A 147 -16.88 -11.20 -7.76
N GLU A 148 -15.60 -11.16 -7.42
CA GLU A 148 -14.54 -11.94 -8.08
C GLU A 148 -14.41 -13.38 -7.54
N GLY A 149 -15.24 -13.74 -6.55
CA GLY A 149 -15.25 -15.05 -5.92
C GLY A 149 -14.57 -15.09 -4.56
N LEU A 150 -14.83 -16.18 -3.81
CA LEU A 150 -14.35 -16.29 -2.43
C LEU A 150 -12.83 -16.56 -2.34
N VAL A 151 -12.27 -17.35 -3.24
CA VAL A 151 -10.87 -17.74 -3.19
C VAL A 151 -9.97 -16.70 -3.85
N MET A 152 -10.25 -16.36 -5.12
CA MET A 152 -9.41 -15.45 -5.91
C MET A 152 -9.69 -13.96 -5.59
N GLY A 153 -10.91 -13.61 -5.23
CA GLY A 153 -11.25 -12.24 -4.84
C GLY A 153 -10.99 -12.01 -3.36
N VAL A 154 -11.86 -12.49 -2.49
CA VAL A 154 -11.84 -12.20 -1.05
C VAL A 154 -10.57 -12.75 -0.40
N GLY A 155 -10.26 -14.05 -0.60
CA GLY A 155 -9.11 -14.70 0.01
C GLY A 155 -7.78 -14.05 -0.38
N ALA A 156 -7.56 -13.83 -1.67
CA ALA A 156 -6.34 -13.20 -2.15
C ALA A 156 -6.13 -11.80 -1.55
N LYS A 157 -7.20 -10.98 -1.44
CA LYS A 157 -7.12 -9.63 -0.85
C LYS A 157 -6.89 -9.65 0.66
N LEU A 158 -7.51 -10.58 1.38
CA LEU A 158 -7.24 -10.79 2.80
C LEU A 158 -5.76 -11.08 3.06
N PHE A 159 -5.18 -12.01 2.30
CA PHE A 159 -3.76 -12.36 2.44
C PHE A 159 -2.81 -11.25 1.99
N THR A 160 -3.19 -10.43 1.03
CA THR A 160 -2.38 -9.27 0.59
C THR A 160 -2.19 -8.26 1.73
N LEU A 161 -3.18 -8.07 2.59
CA LEU A 161 -3.11 -7.15 3.72
C LEU A 161 -2.58 -7.82 5.00
N ALA A 162 -3.10 -8.99 5.34
CA ALA A 162 -2.70 -9.70 6.55
C ALA A 162 -1.30 -10.31 6.44
N GLY A 163 -0.89 -10.73 5.23
CA GLY A 163 0.40 -11.38 5.00
C GLY A 163 1.61 -10.55 5.48
N PRO A 164 1.80 -9.33 4.98
CA PRO A 164 2.91 -8.49 5.43
C PRO A 164 2.90 -8.21 6.94
N VAL A 165 1.73 -7.98 7.53
CA VAL A 165 1.60 -7.71 8.97
C VAL A 165 2.06 -8.92 9.80
N LEU A 166 1.66 -10.13 9.39
CA LEU A 166 2.09 -11.37 10.06
C LEU A 166 3.59 -11.61 9.90
N VAL A 167 4.13 -11.42 8.70
CA VAL A 167 5.56 -11.62 8.43
C VAL A 167 6.41 -10.65 9.28
N TYR A 168 6.07 -9.36 9.27
CA TYR A 168 6.80 -8.36 10.07
C TYR A 168 6.58 -8.55 11.56
N GLY A 169 5.37 -8.90 12.01
CA GLY A 169 5.05 -9.14 13.42
C GLY A 169 5.82 -10.34 13.98
N ILE A 170 5.78 -11.47 13.29
CA ILE A 170 6.51 -12.68 13.71
C ILE A 170 8.03 -12.44 13.58
N GLY A 171 8.49 -11.87 12.49
CA GLY A 171 9.91 -11.59 12.26
C GLY A 171 10.50 -10.66 13.31
N SER A 172 9.82 -9.58 13.67
CA SER A 172 10.27 -8.66 14.73
C SER A 172 10.27 -9.34 16.11
N SER A 173 9.29 -10.19 16.40
CA SER A 173 9.20 -10.95 17.65
C SER A 173 10.37 -11.93 17.79
N ILE A 174 10.74 -12.63 16.74
CA ILE A 174 11.89 -13.56 16.71
C ILE A 174 13.19 -12.77 16.93
N LEU A 175 13.37 -11.62 16.26
CA LEU A 175 14.55 -10.77 16.41
C LEU A 175 14.72 -10.28 17.86
N VAL A 176 13.65 -9.77 18.46
CA VAL A 176 13.67 -9.29 19.85
C VAL A 176 13.92 -10.45 20.81
N GLY A 177 13.28 -11.61 20.58
CA GLY A 177 13.50 -12.81 21.40
C GLY A 177 14.96 -13.29 21.35
N LEU A 178 15.54 -13.33 20.14
CA LEU A 178 16.94 -13.72 19.96
C LEU A 178 17.92 -12.73 20.63
N LEU A 179 17.66 -11.43 20.46
CA LEU A 179 18.46 -10.38 21.11
C LEU A 179 18.41 -10.47 22.63
N THR A 180 17.22 -10.69 23.18
CA THR A 180 17.03 -10.85 24.63
C THR A 180 17.79 -12.07 25.17
N LEU A 181 17.82 -13.16 24.40
CA LEU A 181 18.53 -14.39 24.77
C LEU A 181 20.06 -14.20 24.69
N LEU A 182 20.52 -13.39 23.71
CA LEU A 182 21.97 -13.10 23.56
C LEU A 182 22.53 -12.14 24.64
N LEU A 183 21.66 -11.23 25.13
CA LEU A 183 22.04 -10.23 26.15
C LEU A 183 21.87 -10.73 27.59
N LYS A 184 21.30 -11.90 27.78
CA LYS A 184 21.12 -12.54 29.11
C LYS A 184 22.24 -13.52 29.42
#